data_aba2b7c86de962bc16d4b4e93041165d
#
_entry.id   aba2b7c86de962bc16d4b4e93041165d
#
_cell.length_a   1.000
_cell.length_b   1.000
_cell.length_c   1.000
_cell.angle_alpha   90.00
_cell.angle_beta   90.00
_cell.angle_gamma   90.00
#
_symmetry.space_group_name_H-M   'P 1'
#
loop_
_entity.id
_entity.type
_entity.pdbx_description
1 polymer ?
#
loop_
_entity_poly.entity_id
_entity_poly.type
_entity_poly.pdbx_seq_one_letter_code
_entity_poly.pdbx_strand_id
1 'polypeptide(L)'
;MANPSLSVELNTINSLTNPLIAQKIADNITGRIPLFHFLNKIGHKEFENGGTDYRFPVFKELPNATVYSGLTSFVNTEKDLVSTALLYRKLFTQDITLSGEKLLQNSGDDQTAVVNYITSQVEMAEESMKNTLAGSTYGIFSSQADSDLGITGLQTMLPDSTSTGTYAGLSRATYSYWRHNSDTVSTGFDTDGLVSLTALRLACQRGDEAPTVIIMTRTSYANFIRELTGTLTYNQPSPKTQFMEYGAEHINFGGAIVIFDDGVPENRAYVLNLKYLKLLVHSKRDMAIRDFITPSNQDAIIGRMYWAGNLVCNNLARQGILQGLPDTWA
;
A
#
# COMPACT_ATOMS: atom_id res chain seq x y z
N MET A 1 -19.58 -38.22 -22.88
CA MET A 1 -18.24 -38.80 -22.64
C MET A 1 -17.26 -37.68 -22.68
N ALA A 2 -16.55 -37.38 -21.61
CA ALA A 2 -15.52 -36.37 -21.60
C ALA A 2 -14.39 -36.85 -22.52
N ASN A 3 -13.92 -35.96 -23.37
CA ASN A 3 -12.84 -36.26 -24.32
C ASN A 3 -11.54 -36.49 -23.49
N PRO A 4 -10.96 -37.71 -23.50
CA PRO A 4 -9.81 -38.00 -22.63
C PRO A 4 -8.56 -37.22 -23.00
N SER A 5 -8.47 -36.66 -24.21
CA SER A 5 -7.36 -35.81 -24.63
C SER A 5 -7.35 -34.46 -23.89
N LEU A 6 -8.52 -33.88 -23.63
CA LEU A 6 -8.61 -32.57 -22.95
C LEU A 6 -8.14 -32.63 -21.48
N SER A 7 -8.39 -33.74 -20.80
CA SER A 7 -7.95 -33.93 -19.39
C SER A 7 -6.43 -34.16 -19.29
N VAL A 8 -5.82 -34.78 -20.29
CA VAL A 8 -4.36 -34.98 -20.34
C VAL A 8 -3.65 -33.66 -20.65
N GLU A 9 -4.19 -32.87 -21.55
CA GLU A 9 -3.66 -31.54 -21.88
C GLU A 9 -3.76 -30.57 -20.70
N LEU A 10 -4.88 -30.55 -19.97
CA LEU A 10 -5.03 -29.75 -18.76
C LEU A 10 -4.04 -30.17 -17.66
N ASN A 11 -3.81 -31.45 -17.45
CA ASN A 11 -2.83 -31.92 -16.47
C ASN A 11 -1.40 -31.56 -16.88
N THR A 12 -1.10 -31.59 -18.17
CA THR A 12 0.22 -31.19 -18.70
C THR A 12 0.43 -29.68 -18.56
N ILE A 13 -0.57 -28.88 -18.88
CA ILE A 13 -0.56 -27.43 -18.66
C ILE A 13 -0.39 -27.11 -17.17
N ASN A 14 -1.16 -27.71 -16.29
CA ASN A 14 -1.06 -27.49 -14.85
C ASN A 14 0.29 -27.96 -14.26
N SER A 15 0.86 -29.02 -14.77
CA SER A 15 2.14 -29.54 -14.27
C SER A 15 3.35 -28.75 -14.77
N LEU A 16 3.30 -28.23 -16.00
CA LEU A 16 4.41 -27.48 -16.59
C LEU A 16 4.35 -25.98 -16.30
N THR A 17 3.14 -25.41 -16.25
CA THR A 17 2.97 -23.96 -16.17
C THR A 17 2.94 -23.45 -14.72
N ASN A 18 2.30 -24.19 -13.81
CA ASN A 18 2.12 -23.76 -12.43
C ASN A 18 3.41 -23.54 -11.64
N PRO A 19 4.45 -24.40 -11.71
CA PRO A 19 5.70 -24.14 -10.99
C PRO A 19 6.53 -22.98 -11.57
N LEU A 20 6.49 -22.80 -12.89
CA LEU A 20 7.23 -21.72 -13.57
C LEU A 20 6.59 -20.35 -13.33
N ILE A 21 5.27 -20.27 -13.33
CA ILE A 21 4.51 -19.05 -13.08
C ILE A 21 4.65 -18.63 -11.62
N ALA A 22 4.55 -19.56 -10.66
CA ALA A 22 4.68 -19.27 -9.24
C ALA A 22 6.06 -18.69 -8.88
N GLN A 23 7.14 -19.15 -9.52
CA GLN A 23 8.49 -18.62 -9.27
C GLN A 23 8.72 -17.23 -9.89
N LYS A 24 8.08 -16.93 -11.02
CA LYS A 24 8.25 -15.64 -11.70
C LYS A 24 7.41 -14.52 -11.09
N ILE A 25 6.25 -14.84 -10.55
CA ILE A 25 5.29 -13.88 -9.97
C ILE A 25 5.81 -13.23 -8.68
N ALA A 26 6.58 -13.95 -7.86
CA ALA A 26 7.06 -13.44 -6.59
C ALA A 26 8.01 -12.23 -6.71
N ASP A 27 8.77 -12.13 -7.79
CA ASP A 27 9.82 -11.12 -7.97
C ASP A 27 9.37 -9.83 -8.69
N ASN A 28 8.26 -9.86 -9.45
CA ASN A 28 7.88 -8.77 -10.34
C ASN A 28 6.96 -7.70 -9.72
N ILE A 29 6.26 -8.00 -8.64
CA ILE A 29 5.25 -7.11 -8.03
C ILE A 29 5.87 -5.89 -7.39
N THR A 30 7.07 -6.03 -6.85
CA THR A 30 7.71 -5.04 -6.00
C THR A 30 8.39 -3.90 -6.75
N GLY A 31 8.57 -4.02 -8.06
CA GLY A 31 9.37 -3.08 -8.85
C GLY A 31 8.65 -1.84 -9.39
N ARG A 32 7.31 -1.84 -9.50
CA ARG A 32 6.58 -0.79 -10.25
C ARG A 32 5.81 0.22 -9.41
N ILE A 33 5.52 -0.10 -8.13
CA ILE A 33 4.77 0.79 -7.26
C ILE A 33 5.68 1.20 -6.11
N PRO A 34 6.09 2.46 -6.04
CA PRO A 34 7.05 2.93 -5.05
C PRO A 34 6.66 2.57 -3.61
N LEU A 35 5.42 2.80 -3.21
CA LEU A 35 4.95 2.50 -1.87
C LEU A 35 5.02 1.00 -1.53
N PHE A 36 4.54 0.12 -2.43
CA PHE A 36 4.64 -1.33 -2.23
C PHE A 36 6.08 -1.83 -2.21
N HIS A 37 6.94 -1.26 -3.05
CA HIS A 37 8.36 -1.57 -3.05
C HIS A 37 9.00 -1.26 -1.69
N PHE A 38 8.73 -0.07 -1.13
CA PHE A 38 9.24 0.30 0.18
C PHE A 38 8.71 -0.59 1.30
N LEU A 39 7.42 -0.89 1.30
CA LEU A 39 6.81 -1.78 2.27
C LEU A 39 7.40 -3.20 2.21
N ASN A 40 7.73 -3.69 1.02
CA ASN A 40 8.26 -5.03 0.85
C ASN A 40 9.76 -5.13 1.16
N LYS A 41 10.60 -4.19 0.66
CA LYS A 41 12.06 -4.19 0.91
C LYS A 41 12.46 -3.84 2.35
N ILE A 42 11.70 -2.99 3.02
CA ILE A 42 12.00 -2.56 4.39
C ILE A 42 11.51 -3.58 5.44
N GLY A 43 10.95 -4.72 5.02
CA GLY A 43 10.52 -5.77 5.94
C GLY A 43 9.20 -5.46 6.67
N HIS A 44 8.37 -4.59 6.08
CA HIS A 44 7.05 -4.25 6.62
C HIS A 44 5.92 -5.13 6.09
N LYS A 45 6.23 -6.11 5.22
CA LYS A 45 5.30 -7.14 4.81
C LYS A 45 5.33 -8.26 5.85
N GLU A 46 4.21 -8.48 6.50
CA GLU A 46 4.04 -9.56 7.48
C GLU A 46 3.05 -10.60 6.93
N PHE A 47 3.38 -11.88 7.12
CA PHE A 47 2.53 -12.98 6.69
C PHE A 47 1.68 -13.50 7.84
N GLU A 48 0.40 -13.67 7.57
CA GLU A 48 -0.54 -14.30 8.50
C GLU A 48 -1.07 -15.62 7.99
N ASN A 49 -1.30 -16.56 8.91
CA ASN A 49 -1.76 -17.91 8.59
C ASN A 49 -3.23 -18.17 8.90
N GLY A 50 -3.94 -17.18 9.47
CA GLY A 50 -5.33 -17.36 9.85
C GLY A 50 -5.94 -16.16 10.55
N GLY A 51 -7.13 -16.32 11.13
CA GLY A 51 -7.87 -15.25 11.79
C GLY A 51 -8.93 -14.62 10.88
N THR A 52 -9.94 -13.99 11.48
CA THR A 52 -11.00 -13.25 10.77
C THR A 52 -10.66 -11.77 10.63
N ASP A 53 -9.92 -11.24 11.57
CA ASP A 53 -9.63 -9.83 11.75
C ASP A 53 -8.21 -9.61 12.29
N TYR A 54 -7.70 -8.43 12.05
CA TYR A 54 -6.42 -7.96 12.59
C TYR A 54 -6.67 -7.07 13.79
N ARG A 55 -6.23 -7.52 14.97
CA ARG A 55 -6.38 -6.77 16.21
C ARG A 55 -5.02 -6.33 16.73
N PHE A 56 -4.92 -5.06 17.07
CA PHE A 56 -3.72 -4.55 17.69
C PHE A 56 -4.06 -3.55 18.81
N PRO A 57 -3.29 -3.56 19.92
CA PRO A 57 -3.49 -2.65 21.01
C PRO A 57 -2.98 -1.25 20.65
N VAL A 58 -3.72 -0.23 21.08
CA VAL A 58 -3.35 1.18 20.94
C VAL A 58 -3.38 1.83 22.31
N PHE A 59 -2.29 2.51 22.68
CA PHE A 59 -2.26 3.28 23.93
C PHE A 59 -3.08 4.56 23.80
N LYS A 60 -3.97 4.78 24.76
CA LYS A 60 -4.83 6.00 24.85
C LYS A 60 -4.05 7.16 25.42
N GLU A 61 -3.41 6.93 26.56
CA GLU A 61 -2.63 7.93 27.28
C GLU A 61 -1.56 7.26 28.12
N LEU A 62 -0.56 8.02 28.50
CA LEU A 62 0.41 7.57 29.49
C LEU A 62 -0.06 7.95 30.88
N PRO A 63 0.05 7.09 31.89
CA PRO A 63 -0.25 7.45 33.25
C PRO A 63 0.71 8.55 33.73
N ASN A 64 0.16 9.56 34.37
CA ASN A 64 0.96 10.63 34.94
C ASN A 64 1.58 10.19 36.24
N ALA A 65 2.89 10.40 36.39
CA ALA A 65 3.57 10.24 37.68
C ALA A 65 3.13 11.36 38.64
N THR A 66 2.84 11.00 39.87
CA THR A 66 2.46 11.97 40.92
C THR A 66 3.64 12.21 41.84
N VAL A 67 3.99 13.46 42.05
CA VAL A 67 5.00 13.83 43.06
C VAL A 67 4.35 13.80 44.42
N TYR A 68 5.00 13.20 45.39
CA TYR A 68 4.49 13.12 46.75
C TYR A 68 5.56 13.57 47.77
N SER A 69 5.10 13.98 48.94
CA SER A 69 5.95 14.37 50.03
C SER A 69 5.37 13.81 51.34
N GLY A 70 6.19 13.17 52.14
CA GLY A 70 5.91 12.67 53.45
C GLY A 70 4.63 11.83 53.59
N LEU A 71 3.61 12.40 54.25
CA LEU A 71 2.35 11.74 54.61
C LEU A 71 1.23 11.94 53.55
N THR A 72 1.59 12.06 52.28
CA THR A 72 0.57 12.25 51.22
C THR A 72 -0.27 10.98 51.04
N SER A 73 -1.59 11.12 51.04
CA SER A 73 -2.51 10.03 50.73
C SER A 73 -2.55 9.76 49.20
N PHE A 74 -2.33 8.51 48.78
CA PHE A 74 -2.42 8.12 47.40
C PHE A 74 -3.87 7.78 46.98
N VAL A 75 -4.31 8.36 45.90
CA VAL A 75 -5.59 7.99 45.27
C VAL A 75 -5.30 6.94 44.19
N ASN A 76 -5.70 5.72 44.46
CA ASN A 76 -5.58 4.61 43.50
C ASN A 76 -6.84 4.58 42.61
N THR A 77 -6.68 5.00 41.36
CA THR A 77 -7.75 4.94 40.36
C THR A 77 -7.27 4.04 39.23
N GLU A 78 -8.02 3.00 38.94
CA GLU A 78 -7.79 2.18 37.76
C GLU A 78 -8.13 2.98 36.50
N LYS A 79 -7.20 3.02 35.55
CA LYS A 79 -7.36 3.66 34.25
C LYS A 79 -7.28 2.64 33.13
N ASP A 80 -8.24 2.67 32.23
CA ASP A 80 -8.19 1.90 31.00
C ASP A 80 -7.31 2.62 29.98
N LEU A 81 -6.05 2.20 29.91
CA LEU A 81 -4.98 2.85 29.14
C LEU A 81 -4.84 2.30 27.71
N VAL A 82 -5.54 1.23 27.36
CA VAL A 82 -5.39 0.54 26.09
C VAL A 82 -6.71 0.42 25.36
N SER A 83 -6.74 0.75 24.08
CA SER A 83 -7.83 0.45 23.16
C SER A 83 -7.42 -0.62 22.17
N THR A 84 -8.39 -1.38 21.68
CA THR A 84 -8.15 -2.34 20.61
C THR A 84 -8.60 -1.77 19.28
N ALA A 85 -7.69 -1.65 18.33
CA ALA A 85 -8.00 -1.35 16.94
C ALA A 85 -8.24 -2.64 16.17
N LEU A 86 -9.18 -2.61 15.21
CA LEU A 86 -9.64 -3.78 14.47
C LEU A 86 -9.76 -3.47 12.99
N LEU A 87 -9.15 -4.29 12.15
CA LEU A 87 -9.24 -4.22 10.68
C LEU A 87 -9.58 -5.59 10.11
N TYR A 88 -10.39 -5.59 9.05
CA TYR A 88 -10.75 -6.80 8.34
C TYR A 88 -9.81 -7.08 7.17
N ARG A 89 -9.62 -8.37 6.88
CA ARG A 89 -8.91 -8.82 5.69
C ARG A 89 -9.73 -8.50 4.45
N LYS A 90 -9.06 -8.02 3.40
CA LYS A 90 -9.63 -7.72 2.10
C LYS A 90 -9.20 -8.79 1.10
N LEU A 91 -10.09 -9.13 0.17
CA LEU A 91 -9.90 -10.21 -0.78
C LEU A 91 -10.00 -9.66 -2.19
N PHE A 92 -8.99 -9.99 -3.01
CA PHE A 92 -8.96 -9.64 -4.42
C PHE A 92 -8.85 -10.91 -5.26
N THR A 93 -9.49 -10.89 -6.40
CA THR A 93 -9.39 -11.95 -7.40
C THR A 93 -9.26 -11.35 -8.79
N GLN A 94 -8.45 -11.98 -9.62
CA GLN A 94 -8.31 -11.67 -11.04
C GLN A 94 -8.54 -12.95 -11.83
N ASP A 95 -9.49 -12.91 -12.74
CA ASP A 95 -9.79 -14.05 -13.61
C ASP A 95 -8.86 -14.06 -14.82
N ILE A 96 -8.39 -15.26 -15.17
CA ILE A 96 -7.58 -15.56 -16.34
C ILE A 96 -8.43 -16.49 -17.21
N THR A 97 -9.00 -15.97 -18.29
CA THR A 97 -9.90 -16.74 -19.15
C THR A 97 -9.25 -16.97 -20.52
N LEU A 98 -9.15 -18.22 -20.92
CA LEU A 98 -8.61 -18.68 -22.17
C LEU A 98 -9.74 -19.31 -22.99
N SER A 99 -10.08 -18.72 -24.16
CA SER A 99 -11.09 -19.26 -25.07
C SER A 99 -10.55 -20.52 -25.75
N GLY A 100 -11.37 -21.57 -25.84
CA GLY A 100 -11.05 -22.81 -26.54
C GLY A 100 -10.71 -22.57 -28.03
N GLU A 101 -11.40 -21.66 -28.71
CA GLU A 101 -11.10 -21.27 -30.09
C GLU A 101 -9.68 -20.71 -30.24
N LYS A 102 -9.25 -19.81 -29.33
CA LYS A 102 -7.89 -19.25 -29.34
C LYS A 102 -6.82 -20.30 -29.03
N LEU A 103 -7.14 -21.24 -28.15
CA LEU A 103 -6.26 -22.37 -27.88
C LEU A 103 -6.08 -23.25 -29.12
N LEU A 104 -7.17 -23.55 -29.87
CA LEU A 104 -7.10 -24.27 -31.13
C LEU A 104 -6.30 -23.53 -32.20
N GLN A 105 -6.49 -22.21 -32.35
CA GLN A 105 -5.71 -21.38 -33.27
C GLN A 105 -4.21 -21.36 -32.95
N ASN A 106 -3.84 -21.45 -31.69
CA ASN A 106 -2.45 -21.47 -31.23
C ASN A 106 -1.89 -22.88 -31.05
N SER A 107 -2.68 -23.93 -31.24
CA SER A 107 -2.28 -25.32 -31.12
C SER A 107 -1.64 -25.91 -32.41
N GLY A 108 -0.98 -25.07 -33.21
CA GLY A 108 -0.15 -25.57 -34.30
C GLY A 108 0.92 -26.57 -33.81
N ASP A 109 1.72 -27.12 -34.71
CA ASP A 109 2.77 -28.13 -34.40
C ASP A 109 3.76 -27.71 -33.30
N ASP A 110 3.65 -26.51 -32.78
CA ASP A 110 4.55 -25.92 -31.79
C ASP A 110 3.88 -25.74 -30.45
N GLN A 111 4.07 -26.67 -29.51
CA GLN A 111 3.63 -26.60 -28.13
C GLN A 111 4.11 -25.31 -27.44
N THR A 112 5.17 -24.70 -27.94
CA THR A 112 5.75 -23.44 -27.45
C THR A 112 4.78 -22.25 -27.63
N ALA A 113 3.96 -22.24 -28.68
CA ALA A 113 3.00 -21.17 -28.95
C ALA A 113 1.88 -21.12 -27.92
N VAL A 114 1.34 -22.27 -27.51
CA VAL A 114 0.29 -22.36 -26.47
C VAL A 114 0.84 -21.93 -25.10
N VAL A 115 2.03 -22.37 -24.74
CA VAL A 115 2.69 -21.98 -23.49
C VAL A 115 2.93 -20.46 -23.45
N ASN A 116 3.39 -19.87 -24.56
CA ASN A 116 3.60 -18.42 -24.66
C ASN A 116 2.28 -17.63 -24.51
N TYR A 117 1.18 -18.12 -25.07
CA TYR A 117 -0.12 -17.49 -24.95
C TYR A 117 -0.64 -17.50 -23.50
N ILE A 118 -0.55 -18.65 -22.82
CA ILE A 118 -0.93 -18.77 -21.40
C ILE A 118 -0.07 -17.87 -20.52
N THR A 119 1.24 -17.86 -20.73
CA THR A 119 2.17 -17.01 -19.99
C THR A 119 1.82 -15.53 -20.15
N SER A 120 1.55 -15.11 -21.38
CA SER A 120 1.16 -13.73 -21.70
C SER A 120 -0.16 -13.31 -21.00
N GLN A 121 -1.17 -14.20 -20.96
CA GLN A 121 -2.41 -13.94 -20.26
C GLN A 121 -2.21 -13.84 -18.74
N VAL A 122 -1.35 -14.66 -18.18
CA VAL A 122 -0.99 -14.60 -16.75
C VAL A 122 -0.24 -13.31 -16.43
N GLU A 123 0.72 -12.90 -17.27
CA GLU A 123 1.45 -11.64 -17.10
C GLU A 123 0.51 -10.42 -17.14
N MET A 124 -0.48 -10.42 -18.07
CA MET A 124 -1.51 -9.37 -18.15
C MET A 124 -2.41 -9.36 -16.91
N ALA A 125 -2.83 -10.52 -16.41
CA ALA A 125 -3.63 -10.64 -15.20
C ALA A 125 -2.86 -10.16 -13.96
N GLU A 126 -1.58 -10.50 -13.88
CA GLU A 126 -0.67 -10.03 -12.83
C GLU A 126 -0.54 -8.52 -12.84
N GLU A 127 -0.32 -7.90 -14.00
CA GLU A 127 -0.21 -6.45 -14.13
C GLU A 127 -1.52 -5.74 -13.74
N SER A 128 -2.66 -6.31 -14.17
CA SER A 128 -3.99 -5.81 -13.79
C SER A 128 -4.20 -5.85 -12.27
N MET A 129 -3.82 -6.97 -11.62
CA MET A 129 -3.90 -7.09 -10.17
C MET A 129 -2.99 -6.07 -9.45
N LYS A 130 -1.77 -5.86 -9.95
CA LYS A 130 -0.84 -4.85 -9.41
C LYS A 130 -1.43 -3.45 -9.48
N ASN A 131 -1.98 -3.07 -10.62
CA ASN A 131 -2.59 -1.76 -10.80
C ASN A 131 -3.81 -1.57 -9.89
N THR A 132 -4.62 -2.61 -9.72
CA THR A 132 -5.77 -2.60 -8.80
C THR A 132 -5.34 -2.44 -7.34
N LEU A 133 -4.33 -3.18 -6.90
CA LEU A 133 -3.79 -3.07 -5.54
C LEU A 133 -3.15 -1.70 -5.30
N ALA A 134 -2.42 -1.17 -6.28
CA ALA A 134 -1.82 0.16 -6.21
C ALA A 134 -2.87 1.25 -6.01
N GLY A 135 -3.89 1.28 -6.88
CA GLY A 135 -4.99 2.22 -6.76
C GLY A 135 -5.72 2.08 -5.42
N SER A 136 -5.98 0.86 -4.99
CA SER A 136 -6.62 0.57 -3.70
C SER A 136 -5.78 1.05 -2.51
N THR A 137 -4.45 1.00 -2.59
CA THR A 137 -3.57 1.50 -1.52
C THR A 137 -3.70 3.00 -1.30
N TYR A 138 -3.93 3.77 -2.33
CA TYR A 138 -4.20 5.21 -2.21
C TYR A 138 -5.68 5.55 -1.97
N GLY A 139 -6.58 4.56 -2.06
CA GLY A 139 -8.00 4.75 -1.79
C GLY A 139 -8.84 5.15 -3.00
N ILE A 140 -8.33 4.97 -4.23
CA ILE A 140 -9.05 5.30 -5.47
C ILE A 140 -10.40 4.54 -5.58
N PHE A 141 -10.50 3.38 -4.94
CA PHE A 141 -11.72 2.58 -4.90
C PHE A 141 -12.70 2.95 -3.78
N SER A 142 -12.36 3.90 -2.92
CA SER A 142 -13.19 4.28 -1.76
C SER A 142 -14.49 5.01 -2.14
N SER A 143 -14.62 5.48 -3.39
CA SER A 143 -15.79 6.22 -3.88
C SER A 143 -16.88 5.34 -4.50
N GLN A 144 -16.65 4.04 -4.62
CA GLN A 144 -17.64 3.10 -5.15
C GLN A 144 -18.54 2.54 -4.05
N ALA A 145 -19.72 2.04 -4.41
CA ALA A 145 -20.70 1.45 -3.47
C ALA A 145 -20.10 0.30 -2.62
N ASP A 146 -19.01 -0.31 -3.06
CA ASP A 146 -18.25 -1.37 -2.40
C ASP A 146 -16.97 -0.85 -1.71
N SER A 147 -16.98 0.38 -1.24
CA SER A 147 -15.81 1.06 -0.60
C SER A 147 -15.18 0.25 0.55
N ASP A 148 -15.96 -0.61 1.19
CA ASP A 148 -15.49 -1.47 2.27
C ASP A 148 -14.75 -2.73 1.79
N LEU A 149 -14.81 -3.07 0.51
CA LEU A 149 -14.17 -4.26 -0.05
C LEU A 149 -12.71 -4.05 -0.44
N GLY A 150 -12.32 -2.82 -0.82
CA GLY A 150 -10.94 -2.45 -1.16
C GLY A 150 -10.00 -2.44 0.05
N ILE A 151 -8.68 -2.38 -0.20
CA ILE A 151 -7.68 -2.18 0.84
C ILE A 151 -8.02 -0.91 1.63
N THR A 152 -7.80 -0.91 2.93
CA THR A 152 -7.91 0.30 3.76
C THR A 152 -6.77 1.24 3.40
N GLY A 153 -6.98 2.04 2.34
CA GLY A 153 -5.95 2.87 1.72
C GLY A 153 -5.56 4.11 2.53
N LEU A 154 -4.53 4.81 2.06
CA LEU A 154 -4.01 6.01 2.71
C LEU A 154 -5.09 7.10 2.86
N GLN A 155 -6.01 7.25 1.91
CA GLN A 155 -7.09 8.24 1.99
C GLN A 155 -8.06 7.96 3.14
N THR A 156 -8.30 6.69 3.48
CA THR A 156 -9.09 6.31 4.65
C THR A 156 -8.30 6.48 5.95
N MET A 157 -7.00 6.17 5.92
CA MET A 157 -6.11 6.34 7.07
C MET A 157 -5.85 7.81 7.39
N LEU A 158 -5.66 8.63 6.35
CA LEU A 158 -5.28 10.04 6.41
C LEU A 158 -6.27 10.88 5.59
N PRO A 159 -7.53 11.02 6.05
CA PRO A 159 -8.49 11.89 5.40
C PRO A 159 -8.12 13.36 5.57
N ASP A 160 -8.76 14.24 4.80
CA ASP A 160 -8.50 15.68 4.84
C ASP A 160 -8.73 16.30 6.21
N SER A 161 -9.73 15.81 6.94
CA SER A 161 -10.01 16.25 8.31
C SER A 161 -9.39 15.30 9.33
N THR A 162 -8.59 15.83 10.24
CA THR A 162 -7.95 15.06 11.31
C THR A 162 -8.91 14.57 12.39
N SER A 163 -10.07 15.23 12.54
CA SER A 163 -11.03 14.99 13.63
C SER A 163 -12.26 14.19 13.21
N THR A 164 -12.43 13.90 11.92
CA THR A 164 -13.60 13.17 11.41
C THR A 164 -13.27 11.77 10.95
N GLY A 165 -14.29 10.91 10.87
CA GLY A 165 -14.18 9.55 10.37
C GLY A 165 -13.67 8.54 11.40
N THR A 166 -13.73 7.29 10.99
CA THR A 166 -13.33 6.12 11.79
C THR A 166 -12.25 5.35 11.07
N TYR A 167 -11.20 4.94 11.78
CA TYR A 167 -10.17 4.05 11.26
C TYR A 167 -9.94 2.92 12.26
N ALA A 168 -9.91 1.68 11.77
CA ALA A 168 -9.73 0.48 12.58
C ALA A 168 -10.70 0.38 13.78
N GLY A 169 -11.97 0.77 13.57
CA GLY A 169 -13.01 0.74 14.60
C GLY A 169 -12.95 1.89 15.61
N LEU A 170 -11.94 2.77 15.56
CA LEU A 170 -11.77 3.89 16.48
C LEU A 170 -12.14 5.21 15.81
N SER A 171 -13.05 5.96 16.42
CA SER A 171 -13.49 7.29 15.95
C SER A 171 -12.47 8.36 16.29
N ARG A 172 -12.03 9.14 15.29
CA ARG A 172 -11.12 10.28 15.46
C ARG A 172 -11.77 11.45 16.20
N ALA A 173 -13.09 11.57 16.13
CA ALA A 173 -13.82 12.59 16.88
C ALA A 173 -13.70 12.37 18.38
N THR A 174 -13.86 11.11 18.81
CA THR A 174 -13.83 10.70 20.24
C THR A 174 -12.40 10.60 20.77
N TYR A 175 -11.49 10.05 19.94
CA TYR A 175 -10.13 9.69 20.36
C TYR A 175 -9.10 10.60 19.74
N SER A 176 -8.68 11.66 20.43
CA SER A 176 -7.69 12.63 19.93
C SER A 176 -6.29 12.01 19.68
N TYR A 177 -5.91 11.00 20.44
CA TYR A 177 -4.66 10.26 20.27
C TYR A 177 -4.61 9.44 18.95
N TRP A 178 -5.79 9.22 18.32
CA TRP A 178 -5.95 8.46 17.08
C TRP A 178 -6.08 9.36 15.84
N ARG A 179 -5.53 10.58 15.94
CA ARG A 179 -5.52 11.55 14.84
C ARG A 179 -4.17 11.56 14.14
N HIS A 180 -4.19 11.75 12.84
CA HIS A 180 -3.00 12.05 12.04
C HIS A 180 -2.72 13.56 12.05
N ASN A 181 -1.58 13.98 11.50
CA ASN A 181 -1.27 15.38 11.29
C ASN A 181 -1.71 15.82 9.90
N SER A 182 -2.19 17.04 9.75
CA SER A 182 -2.48 17.64 8.44
C SER A 182 -2.04 19.08 8.40
N ASP A 183 -1.63 19.51 7.21
CA ASP A 183 -1.38 20.91 6.89
C ASP A 183 -1.90 21.21 5.49
N THR A 184 -2.12 22.50 5.17
CA THR A 184 -2.71 22.92 3.91
C THR A 184 -1.90 24.07 3.31
N VAL A 185 -1.49 23.90 2.07
CA VAL A 185 -0.88 24.95 1.26
C VAL A 185 -1.98 25.89 0.78
N SER A 186 -1.89 27.17 1.12
CA SER A 186 -2.96 28.12 0.89
C SER A 186 -2.71 29.01 -0.33
N THR A 187 -1.46 29.37 -0.58
CA THR A 187 -1.10 30.41 -1.54
C THR A 187 -0.40 29.86 -2.78
N GLY A 188 0.18 28.68 -2.70
CA GLY A 188 0.94 28.03 -3.77
C GLY A 188 2.20 27.37 -3.22
N PHE A 189 2.74 26.43 -3.98
CA PHE A 189 3.91 25.67 -3.52
C PHE A 189 5.16 26.57 -3.39
N ASP A 190 5.27 27.56 -4.22
CA ASP A 190 6.36 28.55 -4.26
C ASP A 190 6.41 29.46 -3.03
N THR A 191 5.28 29.72 -2.40
CA THR A 191 5.17 30.68 -1.29
C THR A 191 5.21 29.99 0.07
N ASP A 192 4.35 29.00 0.30
CA ASP A 192 4.18 28.36 1.60
C ASP A 192 4.38 26.82 1.58
N GLY A 193 4.55 26.22 0.40
CA GLY A 193 4.64 24.78 0.26
C GLY A 193 5.80 24.12 1.01
N LEU A 194 7.02 24.67 0.91
CA LEU A 194 8.18 24.14 1.64
C LEU A 194 8.05 24.37 3.15
N VAL A 195 7.45 25.48 3.57
CA VAL A 195 7.24 25.80 4.98
C VAL A 195 6.23 24.83 5.58
N SER A 196 5.09 24.65 4.93
CA SER A 196 4.05 23.71 5.34
C SER A 196 4.55 22.27 5.36
N LEU A 197 5.32 21.85 4.35
CA LEU A 197 5.92 20.52 4.31
C LEU A 197 6.91 20.30 5.48
N THR A 198 7.71 21.33 5.79
CA THR A 198 8.64 21.26 6.93
C THR A 198 7.88 21.22 8.26
N ALA A 199 6.86 22.05 8.44
CA ALA A 199 6.03 22.06 9.63
C ALA A 199 5.34 20.73 9.84
N LEU A 200 4.73 20.16 8.79
CA LEU A 200 4.08 18.86 8.84
C LEU A 200 5.09 17.73 9.17
N ARG A 201 6.26 17.74 8.55
CA ARG A 201 7.32 16.78 8.86
C ARG A 201 7.71 16.83 10.33
N LEU A 202 7.90 18.03 10.87
CA LEU A 202 8.23 18.21 12.29
C LEU A 202 7.08 17.79 13.22
N ALA A 203 5.83 18.04 12.84
CA ALA A 203 4.66 17.59 13.58
C ALA A 203 4.57 16.04 13.66
N CYS A 204 4.99 15.35 12.59
CA CYS A 204 5.04 13.88 12.54
C CYS A 204 6.26 13.31 13.29
N GLN A 205 7.30 14.11 13.53
CA GLN A 205 8.48 13.70 14.26
C GLN A 205 8.25 13.81 15.78
N ARG A 206 8.69 12.80 16.53
CA ARG A 206 8.76 12.88 17.99
C ARG A 206 10.04 12.20 18.48
N GLY A 207 10.86 12.96 19.17
CA GLY A 207 12.16 12.49 19.63
C GLY A 207 13.03 12.07 18.44
N ASP A 208 13.52 10.87 18.47
CA ASP A 208 14.40 10.28 17.45
C ASP A 208 13.64 9.73 16.21
N GLU A 209 12.31 9.60 16.31
CA GLU A 209 11.51 9.03 15.24
C GLU A 209 11.00 10.10 14.27
N ALA A 210 11.60 10.11 13.07
CA ALA A 210 11.21 10.98 11.97
C ALA A 210 10.47 10.20 10.87
N PRO A 211 9.64 10.88 10.04
CA PRO A 211 9.12 10.31 8.82
C PRO A 211 10.24 9.82 7.90
N THR A 212 10.00 8.71 7.22
CA THR A 212 11.00 8.05 6.36
C THR A 212 10.79 8.34 4.87
N VAL A 213 9.54 8.53 4.45
CA VAL A 213 9.18 8.74 3.05
C VAL A 213 8.13 9.84 2.93
N ILE A 214 8.29 10.66 1.91
CA ILE A 214 7.30 11.65 1.46
C ILE A 214 6.91 11.26 0.04
N ILE A 215 5.61 11.08 -0.20
CA ILE A 215 5.08 10.67 -1.50
C ILE A 215 4.14 11.76 -1.99
N MET A 216 4.33 12.22 -3.21
CA MET A 216 3.52 13.27 -3.81
C MET A 216 3.23 12.99 -5.28
N THR A 217 2.33 13.78 -5.88
CA THR A 217 2.07 13.70 -7.31
C THR A 217 3.29 14.16 -8.12
N ARG A 218 3.36 13.77 -9.38
CA ARG A 218 4.44 14.16 -10.30
C ARG A 218 4.56 15.68 -10.43
N THR A 219 3.45 16.39 -10.53
CA THR A 219 3.42 17.85 -10.63
C THR A 219 3.93 18.51 -9.37
N SER A 220 3.46 18.06 -8.20
CA SER A 220 3.94 18.57 -6.91
C SER A 220 5.43 18.29 -6.69
N TYR A 221 5.92 17.13 -7.15
CA TYR A 221 7.36 16.79 -7.08
C TYR A 221 8.20 17.72 -7.94
N ALA A 222 7.75 18.05 -9.15
CA ALA A 222 8.46 18.99 -10.01
C ALA A 222 8.49 20.39 -9.43
N ASN A 223 7.38 20.88 -8.85
CA ASN A 223 7.34 22.16 -8.14
C ASN A 223 8.26 22.14 -6.91
N PHE A 224 8.30 21.05 -6.17
CA PHE A 224 9.21 20.86 -5.04
C PHE A 224 10.69 20.95 -5.46
N ILE A 225 11.09 20.29 -6.57
CA ILE A 225 12.46 20.37 -7.09
C ILE A 225 12.80 21.80 -7.47
N ARG A 226 11.89 22.50 -8.15
CA ARG A 226 12.11 23.87 -8.59
C ARG A 226 12.40 24.79 -7.41
N GLU A 227 11.62 24.72 -6.36
CA GLU A 227 11.82 25.55 -5.16
C GLU A 227 13.11 25.20 -4.41
N LEU A 228 13.48 23.93 -4.36
CA LEU A 228 14.76 23.53 -3.78
C LEU A 228 15.97 24.04 -4.59
N THR A 229 15.88 24.03 -5.91
CA THR A 229 16.99 24.44 -6.79
C THR A 229 17.31 25.94 -6.64
N GLY A 230 16.32 26.76 -6.29
CA GLY A 230 16.49 28.16 -5.99
C GLY A 230 17.18 28.46 -4.64
N THR A 231 17.18 27.50 -3.71
CA THR A 231 17.52 27.76 -2.30
C THR A 231 18.76 26.99 -1.79
N LEU A 232 19.15 25.88 -2.41
CA LEU A 232 20.20 25.01 -1.89
C LEU A 232 21.31 24.72 -2.89
N THR A 233 22.55 24.99 -2.48
CA THR A 233 23.74 24.38 -3.06
C THR A 233 23.71 22.89 -2.81
N TYR A 234 23.61 22.10 -3.86
CA TYR A 234 23.43 20.67 -3.87
C TYR A 234 24.64 19.92 -3.28
N ASN A 235 24.58 19.60 -2.01
CA ASN A 235 25.54 18.72 -1.38
C ASN A 235 24.80 17.44 -0.97
N GLN A 236 24.74 16.46 -1.89
CA GLN A 236 24.17 15.15 -1.61
C GLN A 236 25.18 14.27 -0.86
N PRO A 237 24.98 13.98 0.41
CA PRO A 237 25.58 12.77 0.97
C PRO A 237 24.86 11.56 0.35
N SER A 238 25.62 10.73 -0.34
CA SER A 238 25.16 9.52 -0.99
C SER A 238 24.26 8.70 -0.05
N PRO A 239 22.96 8.57 -0.29
CA PRO A 239 22.10 7.73 0.52
C PRO A 239 22.37 6.29 0.19
N LYS A 240 22.53 5.50 1.23
CA LYS A 240 22.88 4.10 1.14
C LYS A 240 21.83 3.31 0.34
N THR A 241 22.23 2.86 -0.82
CA THR A 241 21.98 1.59 -1.52
C THR A 241 20.56 1.05 -1.73
N GLN A 242 19.61 1.14 -0.82
CA GLN A 242 18.32 0.45 -0.97
C GLN A 242 17.31 1.17 -1.89
N PHE A 243 17.39 2.47 -2.00
CA PHE A 243 16.51 3.28 -2.84
C PHE A 243 17.06 3.53 -4.24
N MET A 244 18.37 3.45 -4.41
CA MET A 244 19.01 3.58 -5.73
C MET A 244 18.69 2.40 -6.67
N GLU A 245 18.36 1.23 -6.13
CA GLU A 245 17.95 0.05 -6.90
C GLU A 245 16.61 0.22 -7.62
N TYR A 246 15.77 1.15 -7.19
CA TYR A 246 14.50 1.43 -7.84
C TYR A 246 14.63 2.26 -9.12
N GLY A 247 15.80 2.88 -9.34
CA GLY A 247 16.03 3.73 -10.52
C GLY A 247 15.18 5.01 -10.57
N ALA A 248 14.47 5.34 -9.49
CA ALA A 248 13.69 6.56 -9.39
C ALA A 248 14.59 7.70 -8.88
N GLU A 249 14.48 8.86 -9.49
CA GLU A 249 15.04 10.08 -8.93
C GLU A 249 14.41 10.35 -7.57
N HIS A 250 15.24 10.48 -6.55
CA HIS A 250 14.79 10.76 -5.19
C HIS A 250 15.62 11.85 -4.57
N ILE A 251 14.99 12.68 -3.77
CA ILE A 251 15.63 13.76 -3.03
C ILE A 251 15.46 13.47 -1.54
N ASN A 252 16.51 13.72 -0.77
CA ASN A 252 16.42 13.61 0.67
C ASN A 252 16.04 14.97 1.26
N PHE A 253 14.92 15.04 1.94
CA PHE A 253 14.41 16.23 2.61
C PHE A 253 14.27 15.99 4.11
N GLY A 254 15.17 16.57 4.88
CA GLY A 254 15.18 16.45 6.34
C GLY A 254 15.26 15.01 6.87
N GLY A 255 15.93 14.11 6.14
CA GLY A 255 16.06 12.71 6.48
C GLY A 255 14.98 11.80 5.89
N ALA A 256 13.91 12.34 5.31
CA ALA A 256 12.90 11.61 4.57
C ALA A 256 13.23 11.59 3.07
N ILE A 257 12.94 10.49 2.42
CA ILE A 257 13.09 10.35 0.97
C ILE A 257 11.83 10.85 0.29
N VAL A 258 11.98 11.81 -0.60
CA VAL A 258 10.88 12.36 -1.40
C VAL A 258 10.83 11.65 -2.74
N ILE A 259 9.66 11.12 -3.08
CA ILE A 259 9.41 10.42 -4.34
C ILE A 259 8.06 10.88 -4.92
N PHE A 260 7.88 10.67 -6.20
CA PHE A 260 6.57 10.82 -6.83
C PHE A 260 5.94 9.47 -7.13
N ASP A 261 4.61 9.43 -7.12
CA ASP A 261 3.82 8.27 -7.53
C ASP A 261 2.56 8.76 -8.23
N ASP A 262 2.28 8.20 -9.40
CA ASP A 262 1.10 8.55 -10.19
C ASP A 262 -0.23 8.05 -9.57
N GLY A 263 -0.16 7.15 -8.58
CA GLY A 263 -1.32 6.68 -7.82
C GLY A 263 -1.74 7.63 -6.69
N VAL A 264 -0.98 8.67 -6.40
CA VAL A 264 -1.34 9.66 -5.37
C VAL A 264 -2.50 10.52 -5.88
N PRO A 265 -3.59 10.69 -5.11
CA PRO A 265 -4.66 11.62 -5.46
C PRO A 265 -4.14 13.05 -5.63
N GLU A 266 -4.73 13.77 -6.57
CA GLU A 266 -4.40 15.17 -6.85
C GLU A 266 -4.48 16.05 -5.60
N ASN A 267 -3.76 17.15 -5.61
CA ASN A 267 -3.70 18.15 -4.52
C ASN A 267 -3.15 17.64 -3.18
N ARG A 268 -2.43 16.51 -3.14
CA ARG A 268 -2.01 15.88 -1.89
C ARG A 268 -0.57 15.38 -1.92
N ALA A 269 0.06 15.42 -0.75
CA ALA A 269 1.27 14.67 -0.47
C ALA A 269 1.15 13.95 0.88
N TYR A 270 1.73 12.77 0.97
CA TYR A 270 1.73 11.95 2.18
C TYR A 270 3.12 11.95 2.81
N VAL A 271 3.19 12.30 4.08
CA VAL A 271 4.41 12.22 4.91
C VAL A 271 4.29 10.99 5.79
N LEU A 272 5.05 9.95 5.46
CA LEU A 272 4.87 8.62 6.04
C LEU A 272 6.08 8.18 6.87
N ASN A 273 5.78 7.59 8.02
CA ASN A 273 6.75 6.82 8.78
C ASN A 273 6.47 5.34 8.56
N LEU A 274 7.29 4.70 7.73
CA LEU A 274 7.10 3.30 7.34
C LEU A 274 7.24 2.31 8.52
N LYS A 275 7.89 2.69 9.62
CA LYS A 275 7.98 1.85 10.81
C LYS A 275 6.61 1.43 11.36
N TYR A 276 5.60 2.28 11.19
CA TYR A 276 4.24 2.07 11.67
C TYR A 276 3.26 1.60 10.59
N LEU A 277 3.71 1.51 9.34
CA LEU A 277 2.93 0.98 8.22
C LEU A 277 3.34 -0.46 7.95
N LYS A 278 2.36 -1.37 7.93
CA LYS A 278 2.56 -2.79 7.67
C LYS A 278 1.57 -3.29 6.63
N LEU A 279 2.08 -4.04 5.67
CA LEU A 279 1.26 -4.77 4.72
C LEU A 279 1.08 -6.20 5.25
N LEU A 280 -0.11 -6.50 5.78
CA LEU A 280 -0.45 -7.83 6.26
C LEU A 280 -1.02 -8.63 5.10
N VAL A 281 -0.40 -9.76 4.77
CA VAL A 281 -0.79 -10.62 3.66
C VAL A 281 -0.97 -12.06 4.15
N HIS A 282 -2.00 -12.73 3.66
CA HIS A 282 -2.21 -14.13 4.00
C HIS A 282 -1.26 -15.03 3.21
N SER A 283 -0.48 -15.87 3.90
CA SER A 283 0.59 -16.69 3.32
C SER A 283 0.16 -17.60 2.14
N LYS A 284 -1.10 -18.09 2.14
CA LYS A 284 -1.64 -18.94 1.07
C LYS A 284 -2.35 -18.17 -0.04
N ARG A 285 -2.42 -16.85 0.03
CA ARG A 285 -3.11 -15.99 -0.94
C ARG A 285 -2.33 -14.72 -1.25
N ASP A 286 -1.03 -14.86 -1.41
CA ASP A 286 -0.14 -13.80 -1.90
C ASP A 286 0.09 -14.05 -3.39
N MET A 287 -0.76 -13.48 -4.24
CA MET A 287 -0.79 -13.69 -5.70
C MET A 287 -0.85 -15.17 -6.11
N ALA A 288 -1.56 -15.97 -5.32
CA ALA A 288 -1.66 -17.40 -5.56
C ALA A 288 -2.60 -17.69 -6.73
N ILE A 289 -2.08 -18.36 -7.76
CA ILE A 289 -2.88 -18.87 -8.87
C ILE A 289 -3.40 -20.25 -8.49
N ARG A 290 -4.70 -20.46 -8.69
CA ARG A 290 -5.30 -21.79 -8.62
C ARG A 290 -5.25 -22.48 -9.97
N ASP A 291 -5.32 -23.83 -9.90
CA ASP A 291 -5.34 -24.68 -11.08
C ASP A 291 -6.43 -24.25 -12.07
N PHE A 292 -6.09 -24.33 -13.34
CA PHE A 292 -7.02 -24.05 -14.42
C PHE A 292 -8.12 -25.11 -14.46
N ILE A 293 -9.36 -24.66 -14.60
CA ILE A 293 -10.55 -25.52 -14.69
C ILE A 293 -11.31 -25.22 -15.98
N THR A 294 -11.98 -26.23 -16.53
CA THR A 294 -12.91 -26.06 -17.65
C THR A 294 -14.33 -25.95 -17.09
N PRO A 295 -15.01 -24.82 -17.28
CA PRO A 295 -16.40 -24.70 -16.85
C PRO A 295 -17.32 -25.57 -17.71
N SER A 296 -18.42 -26.06 -17.11
CA SER A 296 -19.36 -26.96 -17.79
C SER A 296 -20.23 -26.27 -18.83
N ASN A 297 -20.29 -24.96 -18.84
CA ASN A 297 -21.21 -24.14 -19.66
C ASN A 297 -20.49 -23.34 -20.76
N GLN A 298 -19.18 -23.43 -20.87
CA GLN A 298 -18.40 -22.65 -21.83
C GLN A 298 -17.20 -23.45 -22.33
N ASP A 299 -16.87 -23.26 -23.62
CA ASP A 299 -15.62 -23.76 -24.20
C ASP A 299 -14.50 -22.78 -23.85
N ALA A 300 -14.00 -22.89 -22.63
CA ALA A 300 -12.95 -22.04 -22.08
C ALA A 300 -12.18 -22.74 -20.98
N ILE A 301 -10.97 -22.30 -20.74
CA ILE A 301 -10.17 -22.67 -19.57
C ILE A 301 -10.08 -21.42 -18.67
N ILE A 302 -10.42 -21.57 -17.39
CA ILE A 302 -10.44 -20.47 -16.42
C ILE A 302 -9.46 -20.76 -15.30
N GLY A 303 -8.51 -19.85 -15.11
CA GLY A 303 -7.65 -19.78 -13.94
C GLY A 303 -8.05 -18.57 -13.10
N ARG A 304 -7.70 -18.58 -11.81
CA ARG A 304 -7.94 -17.44 -10.92
C ARG A 304 -6.74 -17.16 -10.06
N MET A 305 -6.31 -15.90 -10.08
CA MET A 305 -5.31 -15.38 -9.16
C MET A 305 -6.00 -14.77 -7.95
N TYR A 306 -5.49 -15.05 -6.75
CA TYR A 306 -6.04 -14.57 -5.49
C TYR A 306 -5.00 -13.81 -4.69
N TRP A 307 -5.43 -12.68 -4.15
CA TRP A 307 -4.68 -11.95 -3.13
C TRP A 307 -5.58 -11.69 -1.92
N ALA A 308 -5.00 -11.76 -0.72
CA ALA A 308 -5.72 -11.52 0.52
C ALA A 308 -4.82 -10.83 1.53
N GLY A 309 -5.20 -9.62 1.91
CA GLY A 309 -4.41 -8.82 2.85
C GLY A 309 -5.07 -7.50 3.21
N ASN A 310 -4.37 -6.67 3.95
CA ASN A 310 -4.75 -5.27 4.19
C ASN A 310 -3.53 -4.45 4.59
N LEU A 311 -3.60 -3.14 4.38
CA LEU A 311 -2.61 -2.18 4.86
C LEU A 311 -3.02 -1.71 6.26
N VAL A 312 -2.08 -1.76 7.21
CA VAL A 312 -2.33 -1.44 8.61
C VAL A 312 -1.36 -0.35 9.06
N CYS A 313 -1.89 0.64 9.76
CA CYS A 313 -1.11 1.66 10.44
C CYS A 313 -1.35 1.57 11.95
N ASN A 314 -0.28 1.31 12.70
CA ASN A 314 -0.36 1.18 14.16
C ASN A 314 -0.31 2.52 14.89
N ASN A 315 0.16 3.58 14.24
CA ASN A 315 0.29 4.90 14.85
C ASN A 315 0.01 6.01 13.82
N LEU A 316 -1.20 6.56 13.86
CA LEU A 316 -1.61 7.63 12.96
C LEU A 316 -0.92 8.97 13.27
N ALA A 317 -0.59 9.24 14.54
CA ALA A 317 0.05 10.49 14.93
C ALA A 317 1.47 10.70 14.37
N ARG A 318 2.05 9.64 13.75
CA ARG A 318 3.34 9.69 13.05
C ARG A 318 3.21 9.85 11.54
N GLN A 319 1.99 9.93 11.07
CA GLN A 319 1.65 10.08 9.65
C GLN A 319 1.10 11.48 9.42
N GLY A 320 1.31 11.99 8.23
CA GLY A 320 0.82 13.31 7.85
C GLY A 320 0.30 13.36 6.43
N ILE A 321 -0.61 14.31 6.18
CA ILE A 321 -1.11 14.66 4.86
C ILE A 321 -0.94 16.16 4.64
N LEU A 322 -0.34 16.54 3.52
CA LEU A 322 -0.28 17.89 3.03
C LEU A 322 -1.32 18.05 1.93
N GLN A 323 -2.14 19.07 2.02
CA GLN A 323 -3.27 19.34 1.13
C GLN A 323 -3.08 20.65 0.38
N GLY A 324 -3.93 20.89 -0.65
CA GLY A 324 -3.92 22.15 -1.38
C GLY A 324 -2.71 22.34 -2.29
N LEU A 325 -2.06 21.25 -2.66
CA LEU A 325 -0.94 21.31 -3.61
C LEU A 325 -1.47 21.63 -5.01
N PRO A 326 -0.83 22.54 -5.76
CA PRO A 326 -1.28 22.87 -7.11
C PRO A 326 -1.07 21.69 -8.06
N ASP A 327 -2.08 21.42 -8.89
CA ASP A 327 -2.02 20.38 -9.94
C ASP A 327 -1.43 20.91 -11.25
N THR A 328 -1.17 22.19 -11.32
CA THR A 328 -0.57 22.85 -12.48
C THR A 328 0.93 23.08 -12.25
N TRP A 329 1.67 23.06 -13.33
CA TRP A 329 3.04 23.52 -13.35
C TRP A 329 3.03 25.03 -13.04
N ALA A 330 3.59 25.40 -11.93
CA ALA A 330 3.70 26.79 -11.52
C ALA A 330 4.81 27.50 -12.27
#